data_444e9c341049ad712aaa154180f971fd
#
_entry.id   444e9c341049ad712aaa154180f971fd
#
_cell.length_a   1.000
_cell.length_b   1.000
_cell.length_c   1.000
_cell.angle_alpha   90.00
_cell.angle_beta   90.00
_cell.angle_gamma   90.00
#
_symmetry.space_group_name_H-M   'P 1'
#
loop_
_entity.id
_entity.type
_entity.pdbx_description
1 polymer ?
#
loop_
_entity_poly.entity_id
_entity_poly.type
_entity_poly.pdbx_seq_one_letter_code
_entity_poly.pdbx_strand_id
1 'polypeptide(L)' 'MRQIIITIYEIYLDRLTIVAEQLHREGLVIIHVYEFGVIIGMAEEKVILRIRNHKEVASLVEDKQVHIPPPDSEVQ' A
#
# COMPACT_ATOMS: atom_id res chain seq x y z
N MET A 1 -5.28 -11.82 3.42
CA MET A 1 -4.61 -10.66 2.84
C MET A 1 -5.24 -9.38 3.29
N ARG A 2 -4.45 -8.35 3.43
CA ARG A 2 -4.93 -7.05 3.86
C ARG A 2 -4.63 -6.02 2.80
N GLN A 3 -5.51 -5.07 2.66
CA GLN A 3 -5.28 -3.97 1.74
C GLN A 3 -4.41 -2.93 2.41
N ILE A 4 -3.39 -2.47 1.70
CA ILE A 4 -2.45 -1.51 2.26
C ILE A 4 -2.25 -0.36 1.29
N ILE A 5 -1.88 0.77 1.84
CA ILE A 5 -1.57 1.97 1.08
C ILE A 5 -0.15 2.34 1.41
N ILE A 6 0.69 2.36 0.38
CA ILE A 6 2.12 2.60 0.55
C ILE A 6 2.45 3.95 -0.07
N THR A 7 3.18 4.75 0.67
CA THR A 7 3.69 6.02 0.15
C THR A 7 5.19 5.90 -0.03
N ILE A 8 5.66 6.27 -1.22
CA ILE A 8 7.06 6.17 -1.58
C ILE A 8 7.69 7.55 -1.43
N TYR A 9 8.92 7.58 -0.91
CA TYR A 9 9.63 8.85 -0.76
C TYR A 9 9.80 9.53 -2.11
N GLU A 10 9.72 10.84 -2.08
CA GLU A 10 9.76 11.62 -3.29
C GLU A 10 11.03 11.39 -4.10
N ILE A 11 12.15 11.18 -3.43
CA ILE A 11 13.40 10.99 -4.14
C ILE A 11 13.43 9.71 -4.97
N TYR A 12 12.48 8.81 -4.78
CA TYR A 12 12.43 7.58 -5.55
C TYR A 12 11.36 7.60 -6.62
N LEU A 13 10.69 8.74 -6.84
CA LEU A 13 9.60 8.77 -7.81
C LEU A 13 10.07 8.51 -9.23
N ASP A 14 11.31 8.83 -9.54
CA ASP A 14 11.83 8.56 -10.87
C ASP A 14 12.04 7.07 -11.09
N ARG A 15 11.95 6.26 -10.05
CA ARG A 15 12.06 4.81 -10.17
C ARG A 15 10.81 4.13 -9.64
N LEU A 16 9.69 4.82 -9.65
CA LEU A 16 8.49 4.27 -9.04
C LEU A 16 8.10 2.93 -9.63
N THR A 17 8.23 2.77 -10.94
CA THR A 17 7.90 1.51 -11.58
C THR A 17 8.80 0.39 -11.08
N ILE A 18 10.08 0.69 -10.91
CA ILE A 18 11.01 -0.33 -10.42
C ILE A 18 10.70 -0.70 -8.99
N VAL A 19 10.39 0.29 -8.16
CA VAL A 19 10.05 0.03 -6.78
C VAL A 19 8.78 -0.83 -6.71
N ALA A 20 7.78 -0.48 -7.50
CA ALA A 20 6.54 -1.25 -7.51
C ALA A 20 6.81 -2.69 -7.93
N GLU A 21 7.67 -2.89 -8.91
CA GLU A 21 8.00 -4.22 -9.35
C GLU A 21 8.69 -5.01 -8.26
N GLN A 22 9.59 -4.39 -7.54
CA GLN A 22 10.28 -5.05 -6.45
C GLN A 22 9.30 -5.50 -5.37
N LEU A 23 8.37 -4.62 -5.02
CA LEU A 23 7.39 -4.96 -4.00
C LEU A 23 6.49 -6.09 -4.49
N HIS A 24 6.16 -6.07 -5.76
CA HIS A 24 5.34 -7.14 -6.32
C HIS A 24 6.06 -8.48 -6.22
N ARG A 25 7.34 -8.50 -6.49
CA ARG A 25 8.11 -9.74 -6.39
C ARG A 25 8.17 -10.26 -4.97
N GLU A 26 8.04 -9.38 -4.01
CA GLU A 26 8.07 -9.80 -2.61
C GLU A 26 6.72 -10.25 -2.11
N GLY A 27 5.70 -10.17 -2.94
CA GLY A 27 4.40 -10.69 -2.54
C GLY A 27 3.28 -9.69 -2.56
N LEU A 28 3.55 -8.44 -2.93
CA LEU A 28 2.50 -7.44 -2.99
C LEU A 28 1.66 -7.63 -4.24
N VAL A 29 0.36 -7.73 -4.06
CA VAL A 29 -0.57 -7.76 -5.18
C VAL A 29 -0.97 -6.32 -5.43
N ILE A 30 -0.46 -5.73 -6.51
CA ILE A 30 -0.67 -4.31 -6.77
C ILE A 30 -2.03 -4.10 -7.40
N ILE A 31 -2.80 -3.19 -6.82
CA ILE A 31 -4.10 -2.83 -7.34
C ILE A 31 -3.96 -1.57 -8.21
N HIS A 32 -3.19 -0.61 -7.73
CA HIS A 32 -3.02 0.64 -8.47
C HIS A 32 -1.75 1.35 -8.04
N VAL A 33 -1.11 2.01 -8.99
CA VAL A 33 0.08 2.81 -8.71
C VAL A 33 -0.21 4.21 -9.19
N TYR A 34 -0.09 5.17 -8.28
CA TYR A 34 -0.28 6.58 -8.62
C TYR A 34 1.07 7.24 -8.85
N GLU A 35 1.14 8.06 -9.85
CA GLU A 35 2.41 8.68 -10.23
C GLU A 35 3.02 9.52 -9.12
N PHE A 36 2.21 10.03 -8.24
CA PHE A 36 2.74 10.86 -7.16
C PHE A 36 3.29 10.01 -6.00
N GLY A 37 3.42 8.71 -6.20
CA GLY A 37 4.16 7.91 -5.24
C GLY A 37 3.31 7.12 -4.27
N VAL A 38 2.06 6.82 -4.61
CA VAL A 38 1.21 6.02 -3.75
C VAL A 38 0.91 4.70 -4.46
N ILE A 39 1.08 3.61 -3.75
CA ILE A 39 0.77 2.29 -4.29
C ILE A 39 -0.28 1.65 -3.41
N ILE A 40 -1.36 1.22 -4.03
CA ILE A 40 -2.42 0.52 -3.32
C ILE A 40 -2.33 -0.95 -3.70
N GLY A 41 -2.35 -1.81 -2.71
CA GLY A 41 -2.26 -3.23 -2.98
C GLY A 41 -2.70 -4.05 -1.81
N MET A 42 -2.55 -5.36 -1.95
CA MET A 42 -2.90 -6.31 -0.91
C MET A 42 -1.72 -7.21 -0.64
N ALA A 43 -1.54 -7.58 0.61
CA ALA A 43 -0.42 -8.42 0.99
C ALA A 43 -0.73 -9.14 2.28
N GLU A 44 -0.02 -10.25 2.48
CA GLU A 44 -0.12 -10.97 3.73
C GLU A 44 0.71 -10.27 4.78
N GLU A 45 0.44 -10.57 6.01
CA GLU A 45 1.08 -9.86 7.11
C GLU A 45 2.60 -9.89 7.04
N LYS A 46 3.16 -11.04 6.74
CA LYS A 46 4.62 -11.13 6.69
C LYS A 46 5.19 -10.32 5.54
N VAL A 47 4.45 -10.19 4.46
CA VAL A 47 4.89 -9.37 3.34
C VAL A 47 4.81 -7.90 3.72
N ILE A 48 3.76 -7.52 4.45
CA ILE A 48 3.62 -6.16 4.90
C ILE A 48 4.81 -5.74 5.76
N LEU A 49 5.25 -6.63 6.62
CA LEU A 49 6.41 -6.32 7.47
C LEU A 49 7.67 -6.10 6.65
N ARG A 50 7.84 -6.90 5.60
CA ARG A 50 8.99 -6.71 4.73
C ARG A 50 8.92 -5.38 4.00
N ILE A 51 7.75 -5.08 3.45
CA ILE A 51 7.59 -3.84 2.69
C ILE A 51 7.83 -2.64 3.59
N ARG A 52 7.35 -2.71 4.82
CA ARG A 52 7.49 -1.60 5.75
C ARG A 52 8.95 -1.26 6.01
N ASN A 53 9.85 -2.23 5.85
CA ASN A 53 11.26 -2.01 6.11
C ASN A 53 12.06 -1.56 4.90
N HIS A 54 11.41 -1.40 3.76
CA HIS A 54 12.11 -0.92 2.58
C HIS A 54 12.47 0.55 2.72
N LYS A 55 13.68 0.89 2.28
CA LYS A 55 14.11 2.28 2.40
C LYS A 55 13.32 3.22 1.52
N GLU A 56 12.71 2.70 0.46
CA GLU A 56 11.92 3.52 -0.44
C GLU A 56 10.55 3.86 0.13
N VAL A 57 10.12 3.14 1.15
CA VAL A 57 8.78 3.30 1.69
C VAL A 57 8.76 4.35 2.77
N ALA A 58 8.05 5.45 2.51
CA ALA A 58 7.94 6.52 3.49
C ALA A 58 6.91 6.18 4.55
N SER A 59 5.81 5.55 4.14
CA SER A 59 4.81 5.12 5.09
C SER A 59 4.01 3.99 4.51
N LEU A 60 3.45 3.19 5.39
CA LEU A 60 2.59 2.09 5.00
C LEU A 60 1.43 2.06 5.98
N VAL A 61 0.22 2.15 5.45
CA VAL A 61 -0.97 2.15 6.25
C VAL A 61 -1.85 0.99 5.84
N GLU A 62 -2.36 0.25 6.80
CA GLU A 62 -3.30 -0.81 6.50
C GLU A 62 -4.68 -0.22 6.42
N ASP A 63 -5.38 -0.56 5.36
CA ASP A 63 -6.73 -0.07 5.17
C ASP A 63 -7.69 -0.97 5.92
N LYS A 64 -8.06 -0.55 7.09
CA LYS A 64 -8.95 -1.36 7.90
C LYS A 64 -10.39 -1.09 7.67
N GLN A 65 -10.73 -0.11 6.89
CA GLN A 65 -12.09 0.17 6.70
C GLN A 65 -12.64 -0.79 5.75
N VAL A 66 -12.33 -1.99 5.91
CA VAL A 66 -12.83 -2.96 5.07
C VAL A 66 -14.29 -3.00 5.03
N HIS A 67 -14.97 -2.53 6.02
CA HIS A 67 -16.39 -2.54 5.89
C HIS A 67 -16.89 -1.15 6.08
N ILE A 68 -17.85 -0.79 5.29
CA ILE A 68 -18.48 0.48 5.36
C ILE A 68 -19.68 0.36 6.24
N PRO A 69 -19.82 1.19 7.25
CA PRO A 69 -20.95 1.08 8.14
C PRO A 69 -22.24 1.25 7.35
N PRO A 70 -23.30 0.56 7.73
CA PRO A 70 -24.56 0.72 7.04
C PRO A 70 -25.04 2.17 7.18
N PRO A 71 -25.75 2.66 6.19
CA PRO A 71 -26.17 4.05 6.23
C PRO A 71 -26.95 4.41 7.48
N ASP A 72 -27.73 3.49 7.98
CA ASP A 72 -28.51 3.82 9.14
C ASP A 72 -27.66 3.91 10.38
N SER A 73 -26.48 3.33 10.39
CA SER A 73 -25.69 3.36 11.58
C SER A 73 -24.95 4.67 11.71
N GLU A 74 -24.81 5.44 10.66
CA GLU A 74 -24.14 6.67 10.84
C GLU A 74 -25.05 7.82 10.90
N VAL A 75 -26.27 7.54 10.88
CA VAL A 75 -27.16 8.62 10.97
C VAL A 75 -27.10 9.28 12.28
N GLN A 76 -26.63 8.67 13.28
CA GLN A 76 -26.69 9.27 14.55
C GLN A 76 -25.91 10.44 14.74
#